data_9241557e1381a1fccbdbdffa8c7fc95f
#
_entry.id   9241557e1381a1fccbdbdffa8c7fc95f
#
_cell.length_a   1.000
_cell.length_b   1.000
_cell.length_c   1.000
_cell.angle_alpha   90.00
_cell.angle_beta   90.00
_cell.angle_gamma   90.00
#
_symmetry.space_group_name_H-M   'P 1'
#
loop_
_entity.id
_entity.type
_entity.pdbx_description
1 polymer ?
#
loop_
_entity_poly.entity_id
_entity_poly.type
_entity_poly.pdbx_seq_one_letter_code
_entity_poly.pdbx_strand_id
1 'polypeptide(L)'
;VVLTLNSAVIQKKLTEYNALEVRNIDGKDIWWSKPRRYMTPMKPEDILAQYNAETRGLYNYYSLAANVSKECASFAFIMKMSMFKTLGWKLNTSARKVRQKYQKDKDFVIPYNDAKGKQKYRVFYNEGFKKRNAQFDVDYDKLPQTMYVPYPSLVERLKDGRCELCGKDGKVVMH
;
A
#
# COMPACT_ATOMS: atom_id res chain seq x y z
N VAL A 1 -22.68 -13.23 -7.04
CA VAL A 1 -21.42 -12.88 -7.75
C VAL A 1 -20.25 -13.20 -6.82
N VAL A 2 -19.29 -14.01 -7.28
CA VAL A 2 -18.09 -14.34 -6.49
C VAL A 2 -16.93 -13.53 -7.07
N LEU A 3 -16.36 -12.64 -6.25
CA LEU A 3 -15.16 -11.89 -6.62
C LEU A 3 -13.93 -12.81 -6.52
N THR A 4 -13.15 -12.88 -7.59
CA THR A 4 -11.90 -13.64 -7.64
C THR A 4 -10.76 -12.76 -8.12
N LEU A 5 -9.59 -12.93 -7.56
CA LEU A 5 -8.36 -12.28 -7.99
C LEU A 5 -7.68 -13.16 -9.05
N ASN A 6 -7.44 -12.60 -10.24
CA ASN A 6 -6.76 -13.31 -11.32
C ASN A 6 -5.25 -13.27 -11.10
N SER A 7 -4.57 -14.40 -11.31
CA SER A 7 -3.12 -14.53 -11.23
C SER A 7 -2.39 -13.59 -12.21
N ALA A 8 -2.99 -13.27 -13.35
CA ALA A 8 -2.45 -12.27 -14.29
C ALA A 8 -2.31 -10.87 -13.67
N VAL A 9 -3.21 -10.50 -12.76
CA VAL A 9 -3.12 -9.24 -12.01
C VAL A 9 -1.93 -9.26 -11.06
N ILE A 10 -1.70 -10.40 -10.39
CA ILE A 10 -0.53 -10.60 -9.52
C ILE A 10 0.77 -10.49 -10.31
N GLN A 11 0.85 -11.17 -11.47
CA GLN A 11 2.00 -11.09 -12.37
C GLN A 11 2.26 -9.65 -12.83
N LYS A 12 1.21 -8.96 -13.29
CA LYS A 12 1.30 -7.55 -13.72
C LYS A 12 1.83 -6.67 -12.61
N LYS A 13 1.29 -6.77 -11.38
CA LYS A 13 1.73 -5.97 -10.24
C LYS A 13 3.18 -6.26 -9.83
N LEU A 14 3.58 -7.52 -9.79
CA LEU A 14 4.97 -7.88 -9.51
C LEU A 14 5.95 -7.35 -10.55
N THR A 15 5.53 -7.30 -11.82
CA THR A 15 6.32 -6.74 -12.93
C THR A 15 6.39 -5.21 -12.82
N GLU A 16 5.28 -4.53 -12.55
CA GLU A 16 5.23 -3.08 -12.29
C GLU A 16 6.14 -2.68 -11.14
N TYR A 17 6.16 -3.47 -10.06
CA TYR A 17 7.06 -3.26 -8.92
C TYR A 17 8.50 -3.68 -9.21
N ASN A 18 8.80 -4.17 -10.41
CA ASN A 18 10.13 -4.64 -10.78
C ASN A 18 10.68 -5.74 -9.84
N ALA A 19 9.79 -6.57 -9.30
CA ALA A 19 10.10 -7.66 -8.38
C ALA A 19 10.10 -9.04 -9.04
N LEU A 20 9.60 -9.13 -10.29
CA LEU A 20 9.41 -10.37 -11.04
C LEU A 20 10.12 -10.32 -12.39
N GLU A 21 10.69 -11.43 -12.76
CA GLU A 21 11.12 -11.78 -14.11
C GLU A 21 10.42 -13.07 -14.51
N VAL A 22 9.74 -13.08 -15.63
CA VAL A 22 9.11 -14.29 -16.18
C VAL A 22 10.05 -14.88 -17.21
N ARG A 23 10.38 -16.17 -17.06
CA ARG A 23 11.21 -16.92 -17.99
C ARG A 23 10.41 -18.06 -18.56
N ASN A 24 10.37 -18.16 -19.87
CA ASN A 24 9.79 -19.32 -20.53
C ASN A 24 10.85 -20.43 -20.61
N ILE A 25 10.58 -21.57 -19.95
CA ILE A 25 11.43 -22.76 -19.97
C ILE A 25 10.53 -23.92 -20.39
N ASP A 26 10.87 -24.57 -21.48
CA ASP A 26 10.11 -25.70 -22.05
C ASP A 26 8.62 -25.40 -22.27
N GLY A 27 8.30 -24.18 -22.75
CA GLY A 27 6.93 -23.75 -23.01
C GLY A 27 6.13 -23.39 -21.75
N LYS A 28 6.76 -23.34 -20.56
CA LYS A 28 6.12 -22.95 -19.30
C LYS A 28 6.72 -21.66 -18.78
N ASP A 29 5.86 -20.75 -18.38
CA ASP A 29 6.27 -19.49 -17.75
C ASP A 29 6.62 -19.73 -16.27
N ILE A 30 7.90 -19.56 -15.96
CA ILE A 30 8.41 -19.69 -14.60
C ILE A 30 8.68 -18.32 -14.03
N TRP A 31 8.16 -18.09 -12.83
CA TRP A 31 8.29 -16.82 -12.12
C TRP A 31 9.55 -16.76 -11.27
N TRP A 32 10.43 -15.83 -11.59
CA TRP A 32 11.66 -15.59 -10.84
C TRP A 32 11.62 -14.24 -10.14
N SER A 33 11.89 -14.25 -8.85
CA SER A 33 12.03 -13.00 -8.09
C SER A 33 13.27 -12.23 -8.54
N LYS A 34 13.14 -10.92 -8.75
CA LYS A 34 14.19 -10.02 -9.23
C LYS A 34 14.60 -9.03 -8.14
N PRO A 35 15.90 -8.72 -7.95
CA PRO A 35 16.32 -7.68 -7.02
C PRO A 35 15.96 -6.29 -7.56
N ARG A 36 15.47 -5.40 -6.70
CA ARG A 36 15.20 -3.99 -7.02
C ARG A 36 16.44 -3.15 -6.74
N ARG A 37 17.36 -3.13 -7.68
CA ARG A 37 18.67 -2.47 -7.51
C ARG A 37 18.58 -0.97 -7.24
N TYR A 38 17.55 -0.30 -7.77
CA TYR A 38 17.31 1.13 -7.55
C TYR A 38 17.05 1.50 -6.08
N MET A 39 16.66 0.52 -5.23
CA MET A 39 16.46 0.73 -3.80
C MET A 39 17.76 0.59 -2.97
N THR A 40 18.87 0.23 -3.60
CA THR A 40 20.17 0.04 -2.91
C THR A 40 20.62 1.27 -2.09
N PRO A 41 20.38 2.53 -2.51
CA PRO A 41 20.72 3.71 -1.70
C PRO A 41 19.90 3.85 -0.41
N MET A 42 18.68 3.29 -0.37
CA MET A 42 17.78 3.38 0.78
C MET A 42 18.33 2.59 1.97
N LYS A 43 17.93 2.96 3.19
CA LYS A 43 18.26 2.18 4.41
C LYS A 43 17.56 0.81 4.38
N PRO A 44 18.13 -0.24 5.00
CA PRO A 44 17.51 -1.57 5.00
C PRO A 44 16.08 -1.59 5.56
N GLU A 45 15.83 -0.82 6.61
CA GLU A 45 14.51 -0.66 7.21
C GLU A 45 13.50 0.01 6.28
N ASP A 46 13.93 0.94 5.45
CA ASP A 46 13.07 1.62 4.48
C ASP A 46 12.77 0.73 3.27
N ILE A 47 13.74 -0.06 2.83
CA ILE A 47 13.52 -1.12 1.84
C ILE A 47 12.42 -2.06 2.34
N LEU A 48 12.54 -2.56 3.56
CA LEU A 48 11.53 -3.45 4.15
C LEU A 48 10.16 -2.76 4.28
N ALA A 49 10.13 -1.47 4.64
CA ALA A 49 8.90 -0.70 4.72
C ALA A 49 8.17 -0.62 3.38
N GLN A 50 8.91 -0.37 2.30
CA GLN A 50 8.34 -0.30 0.96
C GLN A 50 7.74 -1.63 0.52
N TYR A 51 8.44 -2.74 0.73
CA TYR A 51 7.91 -4.07 0.43
C TYR A 51 6.67 -4.41 1.26
N ASN A 52 6.63 -4.01 2.53
CA ASN A 52 5.46 -4.16 3.39
C ASN A 52 4.27 -3.32 2.90
N ALA A 53 4.50 -2.07 2.54
CA ALA A 53 3.46 -1.16 2.05
C ALA A 53 2.80 -1.70 0.79
N GLU A 54 3.59 -2.19 -0.17
CA GLU A 54 3.09 -2.76 -1.41
C GLU A 54 2.35 -4.08 -1.18
N THR A 55 2.87 -4.95 -0.29
CA THR A 55 2.21 -6.22 0.06
C THR A 55 0.89 -5.99 0.77
N ARG A 56 0.85 -5.07 1.74
CA ARG A 56 -0.38 -4.71 2.45
C ARG A 56 -1.37 -3.99 1.55
N GLY A 57 -0.89 -3.11 0.66
CA GLY A 57 -1.73 -2.38 -0.29
C GLY A 57 -2.47 -3.33 -1.23
N LEU A 58 -1.78 -4.31 -1.82
CA LEU A 58 -2.42 -5.32 -2.66
C LEU A 58 -3.47 -6.12 -1.87
N TYR A 59 -3.11 -6.63 -0.70
CA TYR A 59 -4.04 -7.39 0.14
C TYR A 59 -5.26 -6.56 0.54
N ASN A 60 -5.09 -5.32 0.97
CA ASN A 60 -6.21 -4.47 1.37
C ASN A 60 -7.18 -4.23 0.21
N TYR A 61 -6.66 -4.02 -1.00
CA TYR A 61 -7.48 -3.79 -2.19
C TYR A 61 -8.29 -5.03 -2.58
N TYR A 62 -7.69 -6.23 -2.51
CA TYR A 62 -8.33 -7.47 -2.93
C TYR A 62 -8.85 -8.33 -1.76
N SER A 63 -8.94 -7.80 -0.57
CA SER A 63 -9.26 -8.54 0.66
C SER A 63 -10.62 -9.24 0.65
N LEU A 64 -11.55 -8.80 -0.23
CA LEU A 64 -12.88 -9.39 -0.42
C LEU A 64 -12.90 -10.57 -1.40
N ALA A 65 -11.83 -10.79 -2.15
CA ALA A 65 -11.78 -11.86 -3.15
C ALA A 65 -11.77 -13.24 -2.48
N ALA A 66 -12.48 -14.19 -3.08
CA ALA A 66 -12.62 -15.55 -2.52
C ALA A 66 -11.29 -16.30 -2.43
N ASN A 67 -10.37 -16.06 -3.37
CA ASN A 67 -9.05 -16.69 -3.46
C ASN A 67 -7.91 -15.80 -2.94
N VAL A 68 -8.21 -14.72 -2.20
CA VAL A 68 -7.23 -13.74 -1.72
C VAL A 68 -6.08 -14.38 -0.95
N SER A 69 -6.36 -15.37 -0.10
CA SER A 69 -5.33 -16.04 0.70
C SER A 69 -4.25 -16.68 -0.15
N LYS A 70 -4.64 -17.40 -1.22
CA LYS A 70 -3.71 -18.09 -2.13
C LYS A 70 -2.91 -17.06 -2.95
N GLU A 71 -3.61 -16.15 -3.60
CA GLU A 71 -3.00 -15.21 -4.55
C GLU A 71 -2.09 -14.20 -3.83
N CYS A 72 -2.53 -13.65 -2.69
CA CYS A 72 -1.69 -12.75 -1.91
C CYS A 72 -0.51 -13.45 -1.23
N ALA A 73 -0.65 -14.73 -0.86
CA ALA A 73 0.49 -15.51 -0.35
C ALA A 73 1.56 -15.71 -1.42
N SER A 74 1.15 -16.04 -2.66
CA SER A 74 2.06 -16.18 -3.81
C SER A 74 2.77 -14.84 -4.11
N PHE A 75 2.01 -13.75 -4.12
CA PHE A 75 2.57 -12.40 -4.27
C PHE A 75 3.61 -12.08 -3.18
N ALA A 76 3.24 -12.25 -1.91
CA ALA A 76 4.12 -11.96 -0.77
C ALA A 76 5.39 -12.84 -0.77
N PHE A 77 5.28 -14.09 -1.24
CA PHE A 77 6.45 -14.97 -1.39
C PHE A 77 7.46 -14.40 -2.39
N ILE A 78 7.00 -13.99 -3.57
CA ILE A 78 7.89 -13.39 -4.60
C ILE A 78 8.47 -12.06 -4.09
N MET A 79 7.65 -11.22 -3.44
CA MET A 79 8.10 -9.96 -2.83
C MET A 79 9.17 -10.20 -1.76
N LYS A 80 8.98 -11.20 -0.89
CA LYS A 80 9.95 -11.58 0.14
C LYS A 80 11.28 -12.05 -0.47
N MET A 81 11.21 -12.88 -1.52
CA MET A 81 12.42 -13.34 -2.21
C MET A 81 13.14 -12.20 -2.94
N SER A 82 12.39 -11.30 -3.59
CA SER A 82 12.93 -10.08 -4.20
C SER A 82 13.62 -9.18 -3.17
N MET A 83 13.01 -8.98 -2.01
CA MET A 83 13.57 -8.22 -0.90
C MET A 83 14.91 -8.83 -0.43
N PHE A 84 14.98 -10.13 -0.23
CA PHE A 84 16.25 -10.79 0.18
C PHE A 84 17.36 -10.56 -0.84
N LYS A 85 17.04 -10.62 -2.14
CA LYS A 85 17.99 -10.33 -3.21
C LYS A 85 18.39 -8.85 -3.23
N THR A 86 17.45 -7.93 -2.99
CA THR A 86 17.70 -6.48 -2.93
C THR A 86 18.63 -6.13 -1.78
N LEU A 87 18.35 -6.67 -0.59
CA LEU A 87 19.21 -6.52 0.59
C LEU A 87 20.58 -7.20 0.40
N GLY A 88 20.60 -8.34 -0.29
CA GLY A 88 21.85 -9.02 -0.65
C GLY A 88 22.75 -8.14 -1.51
N TRP A 89 22.20 -7.46 -2.52
CA TRP A 89 22.89 -6.48 -3.32
C TRP A 89 23.42 -5.31 -2.49
N LYS A 90 22.55 -4.73 -1.64
CA LYS A 90 22.93 -3.61 -0.77
C LYS A 90 24.08 -3.97 0.18
N LEU A 91 24.03 -5.14 0.77
CA LEU A 91 24.98 -5.60 1.80
C LEU A 91 26.17 -6.37 1.21
N ASN A 92 26.28 -6.42 -0.13
CA ASN A 92 27.28 -7.20 -0.85
C ASN A 92 27.39 -8.65 -0.35
N THR A 93 26.24 -9.33 -0.20
CA THR A 93 26.14 -10.67 0.30
C THR A 93 25.06 -11.49 -0.39
N SER A 94 24.98 -12.78 -0.14
CA SER A 94 23.94 -13.62 -0.73
C SER A 94 22.59 -13.42 -0.02
N ALA A 95 21.49 -13.61 -0.77
CA ALA A 95 20.13 -13.61 -0.21
C ALA A 95 19.95 -14.61 0.94
N ARG A 96 20.66 -15.75 0.88
CA ARG A 96 20.66 -16.78 1.95
C ARG A 96 21.27 -16.21 3.25
N LYS A 97 22.41 -15.54 3.15
CA LYS A 97 23.08 -14.91 4.32
C LYS A 97 22.23 -13.78 4.89
N VAL A 98 21.56 -12.97 4.04
CA VAL A 98 20.60 -11.94 4.49
C VAL A 98 19.47 -12.58 5.30
N ARG A 99 18.88 -13.67 4.78
CA ARG A 99 17.86 -14.40 5.50
C ARG A 99 18.35 -14.88 6.85
N GLN A 100 19.51 -15.55 6.91
CA GLN A 100 20.09 -16.05 8.16
C GLN A 100 20.36 -14.94 9.19
N LYS A 101 20.85 -13.77 8.73
CA LYS A 101 21.19 -12.63 9.60
C LYS A 101 19.96 -12.00 10.27
N TYR A 102 18.86 -11.88 9.55
CA TYR A 102 17.67 -11.13 9.99
C TYR A 102 16.46 -12.01 10.31
N GLN A 103 16.55 -13.33 10.14
CA GLN A 103 15.51 -14.26 10.54
C GLN A 103 15.54 -14.45 12.04
N LYS A 104 14.41 -14.17 12.71
CA LYS A 104 14.15 -14.50 14.11
C LYS A 104 12.92 -15.40 14.12
N ASP A 105 13.10 -16.65 14.54
CA ASP A 105 12.06 -17.68 14.49
C ASP A 105 11.39 -17.77 13.12
N LYS A 106 10.10 -17.45 13.04
CA LYS A 106 9.32 -17.45 11.79
C LYS A 106 9.36 -16.12 11.04
N ASP A 107 9.80 -15.04 11.71
CA ASP A 107 9.74 -13.68 11.20
C ASP A 107 11.06 -13.20 10.65
N PHE A 108 10.99 -12.32 9.66
CA PHE A 108 12.13 -11.58 9.14
C PHE A 108 12.11 -10.17 9.72
N VAL A 109 13.15 -9.82 10.50
CA VAL A 109 13.15 -8.64 11.36
C VAL A 109 14.42 -7.82 11.14
N ILE A 110 14.26 -6.55 10.78
CA ILE A 110 15.37 -5.60 10.64
C ILE A 110 15.37 -4.65 11.84
N PRO A 111 16.45 -4.61 12.65
CA PRO A 111 16.61 -3.61 13.69
C PRO A 111 16.96 -2.25 13.05
N TYR A 112 16.42 -1.17 13.62
CA TYR A 112 16.75 0.21 13.24
C TYR A 112 16.64 1.13 14.46
N ASN A 113 17.29 2.28 14.42
CA ASN A 113 17.16 3.31 15.45
C ASN A 113 16.18 4.39 14.99
N ASP A 114 15.25 4.78 15.84
CA ASP A 114 14.37 5.90 15.58
C ASP A 114 15.08 7.25 15.71
N ALA A 115 14.39 8.34 15.41
CA ALA A 115 14.94 9.70 15.51
C ALA A 115 15.42 10.08 16.93
N LYS A 116 14.95 9.36 17.95
CA LYS A 116 15.34 9.55 19.37
C LYS A 116 16.48 8.59 19.79
N GLY A 117 17.09 7.86 18.85
CA GLY A 117 18.14 6.89 19.13
C GLY A 117 17.65 5.57 19.75
N LYS A 118 16.34 5.38 19.93
CA LYS A 118 15.80 4.15 20.50
C LYS A 118 15.77 3.05 19.44
N GLN A 119 16.31 1.88 19.77
CA GLN A 119 16.26 0.71 18.91
C GLN A 119 14.84 0.20 18.75
N LYS A 120 14.41 0.05 17.50
CA LYS A 120 13.13 -0.53 17.07
C LYS A 120 13.35 -1.65 16.07
N TYR A 121 12.31 -2.42 15.82
CA TYR A 121 12.33 -3.55 14.93
C TYR A 121 11.23 -3.40 13.88
N ARG A 122 11.56 -3.64 12.62
CA ARG A 122 10.59 -3.71 11.54
C ARG A 122 10.50 -5.14 11.04
N VAL A 123 9.28 -5.67 11.02
CA VAL A 123 9.00 -7.05 10.64
C VAL A 123 8.44 -7.08 9.22
N PHE A 124 8.84 -8.07 8.39
CA PHE A 124 8.16 -8.32 7.13
C PHE A 124 6.73 -8.77 7.40
N TYR A 125 5.79 -8.32 6.57
CA TYR A 125 4.35 -8.58 6.73
C TYR A 125 4.06 -10.06 7.03
N ASN A 126 3.46 -10.33 8.19
CA ASN A 126 3.18 -11.66 8.73
C ASN A 126 1.74 -11.84 9.26
N GLU A 127 0.86 -10.84 9.05
CA GLU A 127 -0.52 -10.85 9.56
C GLU A 127 -1.44 -11.84 8.80
N GLY A 128 -0.92 -12.45 7.71
CA GLY A 128 -1.68 -13.38 6.87
C GLY A 128 -2.62 -12.66 5.89
N PHE A 129 -3.31 -13.46 5.07
CA PHE A 129 -4.17 -12.97 3.98
C PHE A 129 -5.56 -13.61 4.05
N LYS A 130 -6.27 -13.43 5.17
CA LYS A 130 -7.62 -13.94 5.33
C LYS A 130 -8.61 -13.12 4.51
N LYS A 131 -9.57 -13.78 3.86
CA LYS A 131 -10.68 -13.09 3.22
C LYS A 131 -11.41 -12.24 4.26
N ARG A 132 -11.64 -10.98 3.93
CA ARG A 132 -12.50 -10.08 4.73
C ARG A 132 -13.94 -10.20 4.24
N ASN A 133 -14.89 -10.10 5.14
CA ASN A 133 -16.29 -9.95 4.77
C ASN A 133 -16.56 -8.49 4.45
N ALA A 134 -17.35 -8.23 3.41
CA ALA A 134 -17.84 -6.90 3.16
C ALA A 134 -18.74 -6.51 4.34
N GLN A 135 -18.33 -5.53 5.11
CA GLN A 135 -19.22 -4.85 6.03
C GLN A 135 -20.02 -3.85 5.19
N PHE A 136 -21.22 -4.24 4.80
CA PHE A 136 -22.18 -3.29 4.27
C PHE A 136 -22.74 -2.52 5.47
N ASP A 137 -22.18 -1.37 5.74
CA ASP A 137 -22.83 -0.39 6.59
C ASP A 137 -24.03 0.13 5.79
N VAL A 138 -25.22 -0.22 6.23
CA VAL A 138 -26.51 0.15 5.60
C VAL A 138 -26.65 1.68 5.48
N ASP A 139 -25.83 2.42 6.23
CA ASP A 139 -25.83 3.89 6.22
C ASP A 139 -25.08 4.50 5.05
N TYR A 140 -24.23 3.74 4.32
CA TYR A 140 -23.55 4.27 3.12
C TYR A 140 -24.47 4.41 1.90
N ASP A 141 -25.57 3.66 1.86
CA ASP A 141 -26.58 3.79 0.80
C ASP A 141 -27.65 4.87 1.09
N LYS A 142 -27.62 5.44 2.28
CA LYS A 142 -28.35 6.67 2.56
C LYS A 142 -27.57 7.79 1.91
N LEU A 143 -28.05 8.24 0.73
CA LEU A 143 -27.61 9.52 0.19
C LEU A 143 -27.59 10.52 1.33
N PRO A 144 -26.43 11.20 1.57
CA PRO A 144 -26.41 12.24 2.58
C PRO A 144 -27.56 13.17 2.26
N GLN A 145 -28.54 13.26 3.16
CA GLN A 145 -29.60 14.27 3.11
C GLN A 145 -28.96 15.64 3.44
N THR A 146 -27.81 15.93 2.88
CA THR A 146 -27.35 17.29 2.76
C THR A 146 -28.30 17.92 1.76
N MET A 147 -29.35 18.57 2.30
CA MET A 147 -30.03 19.56 1.50
C MET A 147 -28.92 20.39 0.84
N TYR A 148 -28.83 20.30 -0.49
CA TYR A 148 -28.06 21.24 -1.27
C TYR A 148 -28.77 22.59 -1.04
N VAL A 149 -28.34 23.32 -0.04
CA VAL A 149 -28.70 24.72 0.11
C VAL A 149 -27.90 25.41 -0.96
N PRO A 150 -28.51 25.79 -2.08
CA PRO A 150 -27.78 26.52 -3.09
C PRO A 150 -27.25 27.77 -2.39
N TYR A 151 -25.95 27.98 -2.45
CA TYR A 151 -25.38 29.24 -2.01
C TYR A 151 -26.15 30.37 -2.69
N PRO A 152 -26.71 31.33 -1.95
CA PRO A 152 -27.44 32.43 -2.57
C PRO A 152 -26.53 33.12 -3.58
N SER A 153 -27.12 33.56 -4.69
CA SER A 153 -26.35 34.20 -5.74
C SER A 153 -25.56 35.37 -5.18
N LEU A 154 -24.42 35.70 -5.78
CA LEU A 154 -23.59 36.85 -5.33
C LEU A 154 -24.43 38.12 -5.18
N VAL A 155 -25.42 38.30 -6.05
CA VAL A 155 -26.36 39.44 -6.03
C VAL A 155 -27.28 39.39 -4.80
N GLU A 156 -27.75 38.21 -4.39
CA GLU A 156 -28.58 38.07 -3.17
C GLU A 156 -27.76 38.32 -1.91
N ARG A 157 -26.52 37.82 -1.85
CA ARG A 157 -25.58 38.06 -0.75
C ARG A 157 -25.23 39.52 -0.60
N LEU A 158 -25.09 40.26 -1.71
CA LEU A 158 -24.84 41.71 -1.71
C LEU A 158 -26.07 42.53 -1.31
N LYS A 159 -27.30 42.05 -1.60
CA LYS A 159 -28.55 42.69 -1.19
C LYS A 159 -28.75 42.67 0.32
N ASP A 160 -28.23 41.67 1.02
CA ASP A 160 -28.33 41.55 2.48
C ASP A 160 -27.51 42.64 3.23
N GLY A 161 -26.61 43.35 2.52
CA GLY A 161 -25.89 44.51 3.08
C GLY A 161 -24.99 44.19 4.27
N ARG A 162 -24.73 42.88 4.54
CA ARG A 162 -23.96 42.42 5.68
C ARG A 162 -22.60 41.84 5.23
N CYS A 163 -21.55 42.29 5.86
CA CYS A 163 -20.21 41.77 5.59
C CYS A 163 -20.08 40.31 6.09
N GLU A 164 -19.76 39.36 5.21
CA GLU A 164 -19.60 37.93 5.56
C GLU A 164 -18.39 37.68 6.47
N LEU A 165 -17.37 38.54 6.46
CA LEU A 165 -16.16 38.40 7.27
C LEU A 165 -16.31 38.94 8.69
N CYS A 166 -16.95 40.10 8.85
CA CYS A 166 -17.05 40.76 10.15
C CYS A 166 -18.47 40.92 10.68
N GLY A 167 -19.50 40.53 9.91
CA GLY A 167 -20.91 40.58 10.30
C GLY A 167 -21.51 41.97 10.44
N LYS A 168 -20.77 43.06 10.10
CA LYS A 168 -21.26 44.42 10.18
C LYS A 168 -22.17 44.77 9.00
N ASP A 169 -23.26 45.50 9.30
CA ASP A 169 -24.15 46.03 8.27
C ASP A 169 -23.52 47.31 7.67
N GLY A 170 -23.60 47.48 6.36
CA GLY A 170 -23.05 48.62 5.66
C GLY A 170 -23.00 48.45 4.14
N LYS A 171 -22.55 49.49 3.41
CA LYS A 171 -22.28 49.38 1.99
C LYS A 171 -21.11 48.43 1.76
N VAL A 172 -21.40 47.24 1.25
CA VAL A 172 -20.40 46.25 0.89
C VAL A 172 -19.80 46.61 -0.46
N VAL A 173 -18.50 46.87 -0.50
CA VAL A 173 -17.74 47.10 -1.72
C VAL A 173 -16.88 45.87 -1.96
N MET A 174 -16.95 45.33 -3.15
CA MET A 174 -16.03 44.25 -3.55
C MET A 174 -14.64 44.84 -3.85
N HIS A 175 -13.62 44.25 -3.27
CA HIS A 175 -12.23 44.46 -3.65
C HIS A 175 -11.71 43.30 -4.50
#